data_a75e2993f37a28795f1d767fe53c8f85
#
_entry.id   a75e2993f37a28795f1d767fe53c8f85
#
_cell.length_a   1.000
_cell.length_b   1.000
_cell.length_c   1.000
_cell.angle_alpha   90.00
_cell.angle_beta   90.00
_cell.angle_gamma   90.00
#
_symmetry.space_group_name_H-M   'P 1'
#
loop_
_entity.id
_entity.type
_entity.pdbx_description
1 polymer ?
#
loop_
_entity_poly.entity_id
_entity_poly.type
_entity_poly.pdbx_seq_one_letter_code
_entity_poly.pdbx_strand_id
1 'polypeptide(L)'
;MGGGVTGALAALYFQKYKPNWVITLVENPNISPLPVGENLHRNTFKFFCDVINQPWQNTIKELIELNCTIKLGTKYSGWSNQTWFVPHSERSNSDTTKLHNVWLATAKNRSDIRQYYESVYPDTLECIIGNTISKDYMNRSVDLCCMCVDATEVSSYLKSKFNGHVIYANMVGIERNDRKLTKILLEDGRSVEADLFFDCTGFKRLLIKEFSKFKSIKTAVTNSAYVGPVKHPQNIIPVAVNIDALDNGWMFKIPMQHRSGIGYVFNNQLVNLDKIKDEYHSLTNESKNRILLKWDPK
;
A
#
# COMPACT_ATOMS: atom_id res chain seq x y z
N MET A 1 16.24 -0.39 -9.91
CA MET A 1 16.02 1.05 -10.15
C MET A 1 14.78 1.51 -9.42
N GLY A 2 14.90 2.53 -8.53
CA GLY A 2 13.86 3.03 -7.63
C GLY A 2 14.03 2.56 -6.19
N GLY A 3 14.24 3.50 -5.24
CA GLY A 3 14.53 3.23 -3.82
C GLY A 3 13.31 3.27 -2.88
N GLY A 4 12.09 3.23 -3.41
CA GLY A 4 10.89 3.08 -2.59
C GLY A 4 10.75 1.67 -2.00
N VAL A 5 9.65 1.40 -1.27
CA VAL A 5 9.38 0.11 -0.61
C VAL A 5 9.57 -1.08 -1.57
N THR A 6 9.04 -0.99 -2.80
CA THR A 6 9.16 -2.07 -3.80
C THR A 6 10.60 -2.35 -4.19
N GLY A 7 11.39 -1.31 -4.47
CA GLY A 7 12.79 -1.47 -4.85
C GLY A 7 13.65 -2.00 -3.71
N ALA A 8 13.42 -1.52 -2.48
CA ALA A 8 14.11 -2.02 -1.29
C ALA A 8 13.78 -3.49 -1.00
N LEU A 9 12.50 -3.88 -1.10
CA LEU A 9 12.09 -5.29 -0.96
C LEU A 9 12.70 -6.18 -2.05
N ALA A 10 12.73 -5.72 -3.31
CA ALA A 10 13.36 -6.47 -4.39
C ALA A 10 14.87 -6.65 -4.14
N ALA A 11 15.56 -5.60 -3.70
CA ALA A 11 16.98 -5.66 -3.37
C ALA A 11 17.27 -6.68 -2.25
N LEU A 12 16.48 -6.65 -1.16
CA LEU A 12 16.59 -7.60 -0.05
C LEU A 12 16.26 -9.04 -0.46
N TYR A 13 15.25 -9.21 -1.32
CA TYR A 13 14.94 -10.53 -1.87
C TYR A 13 16.12 -11.15 -2.60
N PHE A 14 16.73 -10.40 -3.50
CA PHE A 14 17.90 -10.91 -4.23
C PHE A 14 19.13 -11.04 -3.33
N GLN A 15 19.34 -10.15 -2.37
CA GLN A 15 20.40 -10.31 -1.36
C GLN A 15 20.27 -11.66 -0.62
N LYS A 16 19.06 -12.06 -0.25
CA LYS A 16 18.81 -13.31 0.46
C LYS A 16 18.91 -14.55 -0.45
N TYR A 17 18.23 -14.51 -1.60
CA TYR A 17 18.03 -15.70 -2.44
C TYR A 17 19.03 -15.84 -3.59
N LYS A 18 19.85 -14.82 -3.82
CA LYS A 18 20.90 -14.79 -4.83
C LYS A 18 22.21 -14.25 -4.23
N PRO A 19 22.79 -14.93 -3.22
CA PRO A 19 23.94 -14.39 -2.46
C PRO A 19 25.19 -14.13 -3.31
N ASN A 20 25.29 -14.74 -4.48
CA ASN A 20 26.41 -14.56 -5.41
C ASN A 20 26.18 -13.41 -6.41
N TRP A 21 25.03 -12.71 -6.35
CA TRP A 21 24.77 -11.58 -7.22
C TRP A 21 25.31 -10.28 -6.60
N VAL A 22 25.88 -9.45 -7.45
CA VAL A 22 26.19 -8.06 -7.09
C VAL A 22 24.92 -7.24 -7.32
N ILE A 23 24.36 -6.70 -6.26
CA ILE A 23 23.08 -5.98 -6.30
C ILE A 23 23.35 -4.50 -6.10
N THR A 24 22.86 -3.69 -7.05
CA THR A 24 22.94 -2.23 -6.99
C THR A 24 21.54 -1.63 -7.00
N LEU A 25 21.22 -0.86 -5.97
CA LEU A 25 20.01 -0.06 -5.87
C LEU A 25 20.31 1.38 -6.32
N VAL A 26 19.65 1.85 -7.38
CA VAL A 26 19.78 3.24 -7.84
C VAL A 26 18.54 4.01 -7.43
N GLU A 27 18.71 5.10 -6.69
CA GLU A 27 17.62 5.93 -6.14
C GLU A 27 17.88 7.41 -6.40
N ASN A 28 16.85 8.13 -6.84
CA ASN A 28 16.91 9.58 -6.87
C ASN A 28 16.57 10.14 -5.47
N PRO A 29 17.52 10.77 -4.76
CA PRO A 29 17.32 11.27 -3.41
C PRO A 29 16.31 12.42 -3.32
N ASN A 30 16.02 13.09 -4.45
CA ASN A 30 15.08 14.21 -4.52
C ASN A 30 13.62 13.77 -4.71
N ILE A 31 13.36 12.45 -4.80
CA ILE A 31 12.00 11.92 -4.94
C ILE A 31 11.61 11.20 -3.66
N SER A 32 10.79 11.87 -2.85
CA SER A 32 10.22 11.24 -1.67
C SER A 32 9.12 10.23 -2.03
N PRO A 33 8.94 9.14 -1.26
CA PRO A 33 7.76 8.31 -1.34
C PRO A 33 6.47 9.13 -1.16
N LEU A 34 5.36 8.63 -1.69
CA LEU A 34 4.07 9.30 -1.56
C LEU A 34 3.63 9.29 -0.09
N PRO A 35 3.20 10.44 0.49
CA PRO A 35 2.87 10.56 1.91
C PRO A 35 1.45 10.05 2.25
N VAL A 36 1.02 8.96 1.63
CA VAL A 36 -0.36 8.46 1.76
C VAL A 36 -0.52 7.25 2.68
N GLY A 37 0.58 6.63 3.07
CA GLY A 37 0.56 5.32 3.73
C GLY A 37 0.30 4.18 2.74
N GLU A 38 0.71 3.00 3.15
CA GLU A 38 0.56 1.77 2.39
C GLU A 38 -0.01 0.67 3.28
N ASN A 39 -0.50 -0.40 2.66
CA ASN A 39 -1.00 -1.56 3.38
C ASN A 39 -0.09 -2.76 3.14
N LEU A 40 0.49 -3.30 4.20
CA LEU A 40 1.08 -4.63 4.17
C LEU A 40 -0.02 -5.65 4.45
N HIS A 41 -0.50 -6.29 3.37
CA HIS A 41 -1.41 -7.42 3.50
C HIS A 41 -0.66 -8.64 4.07
N ARG A 42 -1.37 -9.59 4.67
CA ARG A 42 -0.80 -10.77 5.31
C ARG A 42 0.35 -11.44 4.53
N ASN A 43 0.14 -11.74 3.26
CA ASN A 43 1.17 -12.40 2.46
C ASN A 43 2.36 -11.47 2.17
N THR A 44 2.11 -10.18 1.99
CA THR A 44 3.16 -9.17 1.85
C THR A 44 3.93 -9.01 3.15
N PHE A 45 3.24 -9.05 4.30
CA PHE A 45 3.89 -9.02 5.61
C PHE A 45 4.77 -10.25 5.86
N LYS A 46 4.29 -11.46 5.52
CA LYS A 46 5.10 -12.68 5.58
C LYS A 46 6.34 -12.58 4.69
N PHE A 47 6.16 -12.13 3.46
CA PHE A 47 7.27 -11.89 2.53
C PHE A 47 8.26 -10.84 3.09
N PHE A 48 7.75 -9.78 3.69
CA PHE A 48 8.56 -8.75 4.34
C PHE A 48 9.43 -9.35 5.45
N CYS A 49 8.85 -10.11 6.39
CA CYS A 49 9.58 -10.81 7.45
C CYS A 49 10.63 -11.76 6.89
N ASP A 50 10.27 -12.49 5.83
CA ASP A 50 11.17 -13.42 5.17
C ASP A 50 12.40 -12.71 4.60
N VAL A 51 12.22 -11.67 3.78
CA VAL A 51 13.37 -11.01 3.11
C VAL A 51 14.30 -10.28 4.06
N ILE A 52 13.79 -9.78 5.21
CA ILE A 52 14.65 -9.19 6.25
C ILE A 52 15.23 -10.25 7.20
N ASN A 53 14.88 -11.52 7.01
CA ASN A 53 15.31 -12.65 7.84
C ASN A 53 15.00 -12.47 9.33
N GLN A 54 13.77 -12.03 9.66
CA GLN A 54 13.38 -11.69 11.01
C GLN A 54 12.03 -12.33 11.41
N PRO A 55 11.89 -12.86 12.66
CA PRO A 55 10.62 -13.33 13.18
C PRO A 55 9.56 -12.23 13.15
N TRP A 56 8.31 -12.60 12.85
CA TRP A 56 7.21 -11.65 12.71
C TRP A 56 6.95 -10.83 13.98
N GLN A 57 7.15 -11.41 15.17
CA GLN A 57 6.96 -10.71 16.45
C GLN A 57 7.91 -9.51 16.61
N ASN A 58 9.17 -9.69 16.19
CA ASN A 58 10.16 -8.61 16.20
C ASN A 58 9.88 -7.59 15.12
N THR A 59 9.50 -8.07 13.93
CA THR A 59 9.13 -7.19 12.80
C THR A 59 7.96 -6.28 13.15
N ILE A 60 6.91 -6.81 13.80
CA ILE A 60 5.78 -5.97 14.27
C ILE A 60 6.25 -4.89 15.24
N LYS A 61 7.09 -5.22 16.23
CA LYS A 61 7.61 -4.25 17.20
C LYS A 61 8.36 -3.11 16.50
N GLU A 62 9.29 -3.47 15.60
CA GLU A 62 10.05 -2.47 14.84
C GLU A 62 9.15 -1.62 13.94
N LEU A 63 8.14 -2.21 13.28
CA LEU A 63 7.19 -1.43 12.46
C LEU A 63 6.31 -0.50 13.31
N ILE A 64 5.94 -0.92 14.52
CA ILE A 64 5.22 -0.04 15.46
C ILE A 64 6.09 1.16 15.84
N GLU A 65 7.38 0.97 16.09
CA GLU A 65 8.33 2.06 16.34
C GLU A 65 8.47 3.02 15.15
N LEU A 66 8.19 2.54 13.93
CA LEU A 66 8.12 3.32 12.69
C LEU A 66 6.72 3.90 12.40
N ASN A 67 5.93 4.18 13.42
CA ASN A 67 4.58 4.75 13.31
C ASN A 67 3.55 3.89 12.53
N CYS A 68 3.83 2.62 12.30
CA CYS A 68 2.87 1.71 11.69
C CYS A 68 1.76 1.31 12.66
N THR A 69 0.63 0.85 12.12
CA THR A 69 -0.53 0.39 12.91
C THR A 69 -0.99 -0.98 12.44
N ILE A 70 -1.65 -1.72 13.32
CA ILE A 70 -2.29 -2.98 12.96
C ILE A 70 -3.59 -2.68 12.20
N LYS A 71 -3.83 -3.40 11.12
CA LYS A 71 -5.01 -3.32 10.30
C LYS A 71 -5.84 -4.58 10.41
N LEU A 72 -7.07 -4.47 10.92
CA LEU A 72 -7.98 -5.60 11.06
C LEU A 72 -8.90 -5.81 9.84
N GLY A 73 -9.07 -4.78 9.04
CA GLY A 73 -9.92 -4.86 7.86
C GLY A 73 -10.04 -3.54 7.13
N THR A 74 -11.01 -3.50 6.23
CA THR A 74 -11.41 -2.28 5.52
C THR A 74 -12.91 -2.06 5.72
N LYS A 75 -13.27 -0.85 6.12
CA LYS A 75 -14.65 -0.39 6.27
C LYS A 75 -15.05 0.40 5.02
N TYR A 76 -16.19 0.07 4.44
CA TYR A 76 -16.79 0.76 3.30
C TYR A 76 -18.08 1.44 3.69
N SER A 77 -18.26 2.70 3.32
CA SER A 77 -19.49 3.46 3.55
C SER A 77 -19.87 4.33 2.35
N GLY A 78 -21.12 4.72 2.27
CA GLY A 78 -21.64 5.64 1.24
C GLY A 78 -22.05 5.00 -0.08
N TRP A 79 -21.67 3.76 -0.40
CA TRP A 79 -22.11 3.07 -1.63
C TRP A 79 -23.54 2.54 -1.58
N SER A 80 -24.04 2.35 -0.37
CA SER A 80 -25.42 1.92 -0.11
C SER A 80 -25.88 2.48 1.23
N ASN A 81 -27.12 2.19 1.61
CA ASN A 81 -27.65 2.53 2.94
C ASN A 81 -26.99 1.74 4.08
N GLN A 82 -26.14 0.76 3.76
CA GLN A 82 -25.44 -0.06 4.73
C GLN A 82 -23.94 0.20 4.66
N THR A 83 -23.31 0.21 5.82
CA THR A 83 -21.85 0.12 5.95
C THR A 83 -21.47 -1.34 6.02
N TRP A 84 -20.44 -1.74 5.26
CA TRP A 84 -19.92 -3.11 5.33
C TRP A 84 -18.40 -3.12 5.59
N PHE A 85 -17.92 -4.29 5.96
CA PHE A 85 -16.53 -4.51 6.31
C PHE A 85 -15.95 -5.63 5.45
N VAL A 86 -14.67 -5.52 5.14
CA VAL A 86 -13.88 -6.62 4.60
C VAL A 86 -12.80 -6.92 5.63
N PRO A 87 -13.08 -7.84 6.58
CA PRO A 87 -12.12 -8.20 7.62
C PRO A 87 -10.97 -8.99 7.01
N HIS A 88 -9.81 -8.88 7.62
CA HIS A 88 -8.71 -9.78 7.29
C HIS A 88 -8.97 -11.13 7.97
N SER A 89 -8.87 -12.20 7.20
CA SER A 89 -9.23 -13.54 7.65
C SER A 89 -8.38 -13.99 8.83
N GLU A 90 -9.03 -14.47 9.88
CA GLU A 90 -8.41 -15.13 11.02
C GLU A 90 -8.13 -16.60 10.77
N ARG A 91 -8.65 -17.17 9.68
CA ARG A 91 -8.63 -18.61 9.38
C ARG A 91 -7.86 -18.86 8.10
N SER A 92 -7.47 -20.11 7.90
CA SER A 92 -6.85 -20.52 6.64
C SER A 92 -7.81 -20.25 5.47
N ASN A 93 -7.26 -19.99 4.29
CA ASN A 93 -8.08 -19.72 3.09
C ASN A 93 -9.09 -20.84 2.80
N SER A 94 -8.74 -22.10 3.09
CA SER A 94 -9.63 -23.25 2.92
C SER A 94 -10.85 -23.21 3.86
N ASP A 95 -10.64 -22.81 5.11
CA ASP A 95 -11.73 -22.77 6.11
C ASP A 95 -12.66 -21.58 5.87
N THR A 96 -12.11 -20.44 5.50
CA THR A 96 -12.90 -19.26 5.16
C THR A 96 -13.79 -19.52 3.94
N THR A 97 -13.26 -20.17 2.90
CA THR A 97 -14.05 -20.56 1.72
C THR A 97 -15.16 -21.52 2.08
N LYS A 98 -14.89 -22.49 2.95
CA LYS A 98 -15.93 -23.44 3.42
C LYS A 98 -17.04 -22.71 4.19
N LEU A 99 -16.68 -21.84 5.12
CA LEU A 99 -17.66 -21.06 5.89
C LEU A 99 -18.48 -20.13 5.01
N HIS A 100 -17.87 -19.49 4.02
CA HIS A 100 -18.56 -18.69 3.04
C HIS A 100 -19.60 -19.50 2.26
N ASN A 101 -19.22 -20.68 1.77
CA ASN A 101 -20.12 -21.57 1.06
C ASN A 101 -21.25 -22.09 1.94
N VAL A 102 -20.98 -22.43 3.20
CA VAL A 102 -22.01 -22.83 4.16
C VAL A 102 -22.98 -21.69 4.40
N TRP A 103 -22.49 -20.46 4.62
CA TRP A 103 -23.35 -19.29 4.79
C TRP A 103 -24.21 -19.04 3.55
N LEU A 104 -23.64 -19.09 2.33
CA LEU A 104 -24.38 -18.93 1.08
C LEU A 104 -25.49 -19.99 0.93
N ALA A 105 -25.25 -21.22 1.38
CA ALA A 105 -26.20 -22.31 1.30
C ALA A 105 -27.32 -22.21 2.34
N THR A 106 -27.04 -21.70 3.53
CA THR A 106 -27.92 -21.76 4.70
C THR A 106 -28.56 -20.43 5.09
N ALA A 107 -28.02 -19.28 4.65
CA ALA A 107 -28.52 -17.98 5.02
C ALA A 107 -29.95 -17.74 4.50
N LYS A 108 -30.84 -17.37 5.41
CA LYS A 108 -32.23 -17.00 5.10
C LYS A 108 -32.30 -15.68 4.35
N ASN A 109 -31.44 -14.73 4.69
CA ASN A 109 -31.34 -13.44 4.04
C ASN A 109 -29.89 -13.20 3.56
N ARG A 110 -29.61 -13.49 2.30
CA ARG A 110 -28.28 -13.36 1.70
C ARG A 110 -27.87 -11.90 1.44
N SER A 111 -28.79 -10.97 1.54
CA SER A 111 -28.50 -9.53 1.42
C SER A 111 -28.06 -8.90 2.74
N ASP A 112 -28.21 -9.59 3.86
CA ASP A 112 -27.75 -9.13 5.17
C ASP A 112 -26.27 -9.44 5.36
N ILE A 113 -25.45 -8.51 4.93
CA ILE A 113 -23.99 -8.63 4.99
C ILE A 113 -23.47 -8.65 6.44
N ARG A 114 -24.21 -8.09 7.39
CA ARG A 114 -23.84 -8.13 8.81
C ARG A 114 -23.92 -9.55 9.35
N GLN A 115 -24.99 -10.28 9.06
CA GLN A 115 -25.11 -11.69 9.44
C GLN A 115 -23.97 -12.54 8.86
N TYR A 116 -23.51 -12.22 7.64
CA TYR A 116 -22.35 -12.88 7.07
C TYR A 116 -21.09 -12.68 7.92
N TYR A 117 -20.78 -11.43 8.28
CA TYR A 117 -19.56 -11.14 9.06
C TYR A 117 -19.66 -11.69 10.49
N GLU A 118 -20.80 -11.60 11.13
CA GLU A 118 -21.03 -12.19 12.45
C GLU A 118 -20.84 -13.73 12.44
N SER A 119 -21.19 -14.39 11.33
CA SER A 119 -21.05 -15.84 11.20
C SER A 119 -19.63 -16.29 10.84
N VAL A 120 -18.90 -15.49 10.05
CA VAL A 120 -17.61 -15.90 9.47
C VAL A 120 -16.42 -15.27 10.18
N TYR A 121 -16.58 -14.06 10.72
CA TYR A 121 -15.53 -13.25 11.33
C TYR A 121 -15.98 -12.54 12.62
N PRO A 122 -16.60 -13.23 13.61
CA PRO A 122 -17.20 -12.58 14.75
C PRO A 122 -16.22 -11.73 15.55
N ASP A 123 -15.05 -12.26 15.86
CA ASP A 123 -14.04 -11.60 16.69
C ASP A 123 -13.43 -10.38 16.00
N THR A 124 -13.13 -10.49 14.70
CA THR A 124 -12.57 -9.37 13.92
C THR A 124 -13.60 -8.26 13.75
N LEU A 125 -14.86 -8.62 13.52
CA LEU A 125 -15.94 -7.65 13.39
C LEU A 125 -16.15 -6.89 14.69
N GLU A 126 -16.16 -7.55 15.83
CA GLU A 126 -16.27 -6.93 17.15
C GLU A 126 -15.13 -5.93 17.39
N CYS A 127 -13.89 -6.33 17.10
CA CYS A 127 -12.73 -5.45 17.21
C CYS A 127 -12.85 -4.22 16.29
N ILE A 128 -13.31 -4.37 15.05
CA ILE A 128 -13.48 -3.24 14.11
C ILE A 128 -14.58 -2.29 14.58
N ILE A 129 -15.73 -2.80 15.04
CA ILE A 129 -16.85 -2.00 15.54
C ILE A 129 -16.44 -1.25 16.81
N GLY A 130 -15.79 -1.94 17.76
CA GLY A 130 -15.33 -1.36 19.01
C GLY A 130 -14.08 -0.49 18.88
N ASN A 131 -13.44 -0.46 17.72
CA ASN A 131 -12.12 0.17 17.50
C ASN A 131 -11.09 -0.26 18.53
N THR A 132 -11.04 -1.55 18.85
CA THR A 132 -10.16 -2.14 19.85
C THR A 132 -9.46 -3.39 19.31
N ILE A 133 -8.36 -3.77 19.96
CA ILE A 133 -7.68 -5.04 19.69
C ILE A 133 -7.53 -5.77 21.02
N SER A 134 -8.18 -6.92 21.16
CA SER A 134 -8.07 -7.72 22.36
C SER A 134 -6.68 -8.38 22.48
N LYS A 135 -6.25 -8.67 23.71
CA LYS A 135 -4.99 -9.42 23.95
C LYS A 135 -5.05 -10.81 23.30
N ASP A 136 -6.20 -11.45 23.34
CA ASP A 136 -6.39 -12.78 22.73
C ASP A 136 -6.27 -12.73 21.22
N TYR A 137 -6.77 -11.67 20.59
CA TYR A 137 -6.58 -11.44 19.15
C TYR A 137 -5.10 -11.33 18.80
N MET A 138 -4.31 -10.58 19.58
CA MET A 138 -2.87 -10.39 19.37
C MET A 138 -2.04 -11.67 19.63
N ASN A 139 -2.52 -12.58 20.45
CA ASN A 139 -1.84 -13.85 20.72
C ASN A 139 -2.07 -14.92 19.63
N ARG A 140 -2.97 -14.66 18.71
CA ARG A 140 -3.22 -15.53 17.56
C ARG A 140 -2.08 -15.40 16.54
N SER A 141 -1.98 -16.33 15.62
CA SER A 141 -0.83 -16.49 14.72
C SER A 141 -0.55 -15.28 13.82
N VAL A 142 0.67 -15.24 13.26
CA VAL A 142 1.08 -14.29 12.20
C VAL A 142 0.10 -14.17 11.02
N ASP A 143 -0.77 -15.14 10.86
CA ASP A 143 -1.79 -15.16 9.81
C ASP A 143 -2.81 -14.01 9.92
N LEU A 144 -2.84 -13.32 11.05
CA LEU A 144 -3.72 -12.19 11.32
C LEU A 144 -3.08 -10.83 11.06
N CYS A 145 -1.76 -10.79 10.84
CA CYS A 145 -1.03 -9.54 10.76
C CYS A 145 -1.17 -8.88 9.38
N CYS A 146 -2.00 -7.86 9.33
CA CYS A 146 -1.96 -6.84 8.29
C CYS A 146 -1.63 -5.50 8.96
N MET A 147 -0.91 -4.63 8.28
CA MET A 147 -0.46 -3.36 8.85
C MET A 147 -0.70 -2.21 7.89
N CYS A 148 -1.00 -1.04 8.45
CA CYS A 148 -0.86 0.22 7.74
C CYS A 148 0.53 0.77 8.04
N VAL A 149 1.26 1.18 7.01
CA VAL A 149 2.65 1.58 7.12
C VAL A 149 2.91 2.94 6.46
N ASP A 150 3.85 3.69 7.02
CA ASP A 150 4.39 4.87 6.35
C ASP A 150 5.46 4.43 5.34
N ALA A 151 5.21 4.68 4.05
CA ALA A 151 6.11 4.24 2.98
C ALA A 151 7.50 4.87 3.09
N THR A 152 7.62 6.07 3.65
CA THR A 152 8.91 6.76 3.85
C THR A 152 9.72 6.07 4.92
N GLU A 153 9.13 5.86 6.09
CA GLU A 153 9.77 5.19 7.23
C GLU A 153 10.18 3.76 6.87
N VAL A 154 9.23 3.01 6.29
CA VAL A 154 9.46 1.61 5.93
C VAL A 154 10.50 1.45 4.82
N SER A 155 10.52 2.34 3.81
CA SER A 155 11.56 2.26 2.77
C SER A 155 12.96 2.54 3.34
N SER A 156 13.08 3.48 4.27
CA SER A 156 14.34 3.79 4.97
C SER A 156 14.79 2.61 5.84
N TYR A 157 13.86 2.02 6.58
CA TYR A 157 14.12 0.82 7.38
C TYR A 157 14.60 -0.36 6.52
N LEU A 158 13.91 -0.66 5.42
CA LEU A 158 14.32 -1.73 4.51
C LEU A 158 15.72 -1.48 3.92
N LYS A 159 16.00 -0.25 3.51
CA LYS A 159 17.33 0.11 2.99
C LYS A 159 18.43 -0.04 4.04
N SER A 160 18.14 0.18 5.33
CA SER A 160 19.11 -0.05 6.40
C SER A 160 19.49 -1.54 6.60
N LYS A 161 18.65 -2.47 6.14
CA LYS A 161 18.92 -3.92 6.16
C LYS A 161 19.63 -4.41 4.86
N PHE A 162 19.76 -3.55 3.86
CA PHE A 162 20.40 -3.89 2.60
C PHE A 162 21.91 -3.64 2.64
N ASN A 163 22.71 -4.67 2.35
CA ASN A 163 24.16 -4.63 2.42
C ASN A 163 24.83 -4.48 1.03
N GLY A 164 24.04 -4.35 -0.04
CA GLY A 164 24.56 -4.14 -1.40
C GLY A 164 24.89 -2.68 -1.69
N HIS A 165 25.15 -2.38 -2.95
CA HIS A 165 25.52 -1.03 -3.39
C HIS A 165 24.27 -0.13 -3.53
N VAL A 166 24.30 1.06 -2.94
CA VAL A 166 23.27 2.09 -3.15
C VAL A 166 23.90 3.28 -3.87
N ILE A 167 23.32 3.67 -5.01
CA ILE A 167 23.73 4.83 -5.78
C ILE A 167 22.62 5.87 -5.70
N TYR A 168 22.93 7.02 -5.12
CA TYR A 168 22.04 8.17 -5.06
C TYR A 168 22.31 9.06 -6.27
N ALA A 169 21.47 8.96 -7.29
CA ALA A 169 21.54 9.79 -8.49
C ALA A 169 20.25 9.69 -9.30
N ASN A 170 19.95 10.73 -10.08
CA ASN A 170 18.87 10.71 -11.03
C ASN A 170 19.30 10.00 -12.32
N MET A 171 18.43 9.14 -12.88
CA MET A 171 18.63 8.55 -14.19
C MET A 171 18.25 9.55 -15.27
N VAL A 172 19.14 9.79 -16.21
CA VAL A 172 18.94 10.72 -17.34
C VAL A 172 18.80 10.01 -18.69
N GLY A 173 19.16 8.73 -18.78
CA GLY A 173 19.06 7.97 -20.02
C GLY A 173 19.38 6.50 -19.86
N ILE A 174 19.28 5.78 -20.96
CA ILE A 174 19.68 4.37 -21.07
C ILE A 174 20.48 4.14 -22.34
N GLU A 175 21.34 3.11 -22.29
CA GLU A 175 21.90 2.50 -23.50
C GLU A 175 21.29 1.11 -23.69
N ARG A 176 20.99 0.76 -24.93
CA ARG A 176 20.43 -0.54 -25.27
C ARG A 176 21.01 -1.07 -26.57
N ASN A 177 21.05 -2.38 -26.66
CA ASN A 177 21.33 -3.08 -27.92
C ASN A 177 20.08 -3.89 -28.25
N ASP A 178 19.36 -3.48 -29.31
CA ASP A 178 18.05 -4.00 -29.68
C ASP A 178 17.06 -3.97 -28.49
N ARG A 179 16.63 -5.11 -27.99
CA ARG A 179 15.71 -5.27 -26.86
C ARG A 179 16.39 -5.45 -25.51
N LYS A 180 17.71 -5.45 -25.46
CA LYS A 180 18.48 -5.63 -24.22
C LYS A 180 18.92 -4.28 -23.67
N LEU A 181 18.49 -3.93 -22.46
CA LEU A 181 19.07 -2.83 -21.70
C LEU A 181 20.50 -3.22 -21.29
N THR A 182 21.48 -2.39 -21.63
CA THR A 182 22.89 -2.65 -21.31
C THR A 182 23.38 -1.74 -20.20
N LYS A 183 22.87 -0.50 -20.14
CA LYS A 183 23.39 0.52 -19.22
C LYS A 183 22.32 1.56 -18.87
N ILE A 184 22.35 2.05 -17.63
CA ILE A 184 21.65 3.27 -17.21
C ILE A 184 22.66 4.40 -17.09
N LEU A 185 22.27 5.60 -17.56
CA LEU A 185 23.08 6.81 -17.50
C LEU A 185 22.57 7.70 -16.37
N LEU A 186 23.47 8.21 -15.54
CA LEU A 186 23.17 9.02 -14.37
C LEU A 186 23.54 10.49 -14.61
N GLU A 187 22.85 11.41 -13.94
CA GLU A 187 23.03 12.86 -14.09
C GLU A 187 24.43 13.37 -13.72
N ASP A 188 25.14 12.64 -12.89
CA ASP A 188 26.51 12.96 -12.44
C ASP A 188 27.59 12.40 -13.37
N GLY A 189 27.21 11.89 -14.53
CA GLY A 189 28.13 11.33 -15.54
C GLY A 189 28.50 9.86 -15.29
N ARG A 190 28.13 9.27 -14.15
CA ARG A 190 28.30 7.83 -13.92
C ARG A 190 27.33 7.02 -14.76
N SER A 191 27.64 5.75 -14.94
CA SER A 191 26.73 4.78 -15.55
C SER A 191 26.72 3.48 -14.76
N VAL A 192 25.63 2.71 -14.89
CA VAL A 192 25.48 1.41 -14.26
C VAL A 192 25.19 0.36 -15.33
N GLU A 193 26.09 -0.60 -15.46
CA GLU A 193 25.95 -1.78 -16.31
C GLU A 193 25.48 -2.95 -15.45
N ALA A 194 24.61 -3.79 -15.98
CA ALA A 194 24.14 -5.00 -15.30
C ALA A 194 23.61 -6.03 -16.30
N ASP A 195 23.60 -7.29 -15.88
CA ASP A 195 23.01 -8.39 -16.66
C ASP A 195 21.48 -8.34 -16.62
N LEU A 196 20.91 -7.79 -15.53
CA LEU A 196 19.49 -7.73 -15.30
C LEU A 196 19.09 -6.44 -14.58
N PHE A 197 18.02 -5.81 -15.05
CA PHE A 197 17.47 -4.58 -14.49
C PHE A 197 16.03 -4.77 -14.03
N PHE A 198 15.70 -4.28 -12.82
CA PHE A 198 14.36 -4.24 -12.27
C PHE A 198 13.86 -2.80 -12.23
N ASP A 199 12.72 -2.54 -12.88
CA ASP A 199 12.08 -1.23 -12.87
C ASP A 199 11.08 -1.12 -11.71
N CYS A 200 11.53 -0.52 -10.60
CA CYS A 200 10.74 -0.18 -9.43
C CYS A 200 10.45 1.33 -9.33
N THR A 201 10.41 2.03 -10.47
CA THR A 201 10.24 3.49 -10.53
C THR A 201 8.78 3.95 -10.49
N GLY A 202 7.86 3.05 -10.13
CA GLY A 202 6.43 3.33 -9.95
C GLY A 202 5.78 3.85 -11.24
N PHE A 203 4.94 4.85 -11.13
CA PHE A 203 4.22 5.42 -12.28
C PHE A 203 5.12 6.00 -13.38
N LYS A 204 6.37 6.32 -13.06
CA LYS A 204 7.32 6.84 -14.07
C LYS A 204 7.76 5.78 -15.07
N ARG A 205 7.83 4.50 -14.66
CA ARG A 205 8.16 3.37 -15.54
C ARG A 205 9.41 3.63 -16.39
N LEU A 206 10.47 4.13 -15.75
CA LEU A 206 11.61 4.74 -16.44
C LEU A 206 12.34 3.78 -17.38
N LEU A 207 12.37 2.49 -17.08
CA LEU A 207 13.04 1.49 -17.92
C LEU A 207 12.06 0.82 -18.87
N ILE A 208 10.94 0.30 -18.35
CA ILE A 208 10.02 -0.53 -19.15
C ILE A 208 9.33 0.26 -20.29
N LYS A 209 9.09 1.56 -20.10
CA LYS A 209 8.50 2.42 -21.13
C LYS A 209 9.35 2.52 -22.42
N GLU A 210 10.67 2.27 -22.31
CA GLU A 210 11.60 2.31 -23.45
C GLU A 210 11.50 1.04 -24.32
N PHE A 211 10.88 -0.01 -23.82
CA PHE A 211 10.74 -1.30 -24.51
C PHE A 211 9.31 -1.64 -24.89
N SER A 212 8.33 -1.05 -24.24
CA SER A 212 6.93 -1.40 -24.42
C SER A 212 6.02 -0.18 -24.36
N LYS A 213 5.04 -0.15 -25.29
CA LYS A 213 3.93 0.81 -25.24
C LYS A 213 2.81 0.22 -24.38
N PHE A 214 2.38 0.97 -23.39
CA PHE A 214 1.23 0.61 -22.56
C PHE A 214 -0.07 0.93 -23.32
N LYS A 215 -1.09 0.06 -23.16
CA LYS A 215 -2.43 0.32 -23.66
C LYS A 215 -3.29 0.87 -22.53
N SER A 216 -4.02 1.94 -22.79
CA SER A 216 -4.96 2.49 -21.83
C SER A 216 -6.12 1.52 -21.57
N ILE A 217 -6.49 1.33 -20.31
CA ILE A 217 -7.64 0.53 -19.90
C ILE A 217 -8.86 1.44 -19.86
N LYS A 218 -9.69 1.39 -20.91
CA LYS A 218 -10.87 2.25 -21.05
C LYS A 218 -11.96 2.04 -19.99
N THR A 219 -11.94 0.89 -19.32
CA THR A 219 -12.92 0.54 -18.26
C THR A 219 -12.56 1.11 -16.88
N ALA A 220 -11.34 1.61 -16.68
CA ALA A 220 -10.97 2.27 -15.44
C ALA A 220 -11.57 3.68 -15.40
N VAL A 221 -12.49 3.88 -14.48
CA VAL A 221 -13.26 5.13 -14.38
C VAL A 221 -12.54 6.25 -13.62
N THR A 222 -11.52 5.95 -12.83
CA THR A 222 -10.76 6.95 -12.06
C THR A 222 -9.33 7.09 -12.59
N ASN A 223 -8.82 8.32 -12.59
CA ASN A 223 -7.50 8.64 -13.17
C ASN A 223 -6.71 9.67 -12.35
N SER A 224 -7.25 10.10 -11.23
CA SER A 224 -6.63 11.12 -10.39
C SER A 224 -6.90 10.88 -8.92
N ALA A 225 -5.99 11.34 -8.06
CA ALA A 225 -6.19 11.39 -6.61
C ALA A 225 -5.59 12.68 -6.02
N TYR A 226 -6.34 13.34 -5.16
CA TYR A 226 -5.89 14.45 -4.35
C TYR A 226 -5.58 13.92 -2.95
N VAL A 227 -4.31 13.92 -2.55
CA VAL A 227 -3.83 13.13 -1.42
C VAL A 227 -2.97 13.94 -0.46
N GLY A 228 -2.96 13.55 0.81
CA GLY A 228 -2.05 14.12 1.79
C GLY A 228 -2.28 13.61 3.22
N PRO A 229 -1.40 14.00 4.15
CA PRO A 229 -1.51 13.62 5.56
C PRO A 229 -2.59 14.46 6.28
N VAL A 230 -3.32 13.81 7.18
CA VAL A 230 -4.28 14.46 8.09
C VAL A 230 -4.04 13.97 9.51
N LYS A 231 -4.04 14.85 10.49
CA LYS A 231 -3.92 14.48 11.90
C LYS A 231 -5.15 13.69 12.37
N HIS A 232 -4.96 12.77 13.29
CA HIS A 232 -6.08 12.06 13.90
C HIS A 232 -6.92 13.01 14.76
N PRO A 233 -8.25 13.01 14.62
CA PRO A 233 -9.12 13.68 15.56
C PRO A 233 -9.02 12.95 16.93
N GLN A 234 -8.91 13.71 18.01
CA GLN A 234 -8.96 13.22 19.39
C GLN A 234 -7.94 12.12 19.76
N ASN A 235 -6.85 11.99 19.01
CA ASN A 235 -5.83 10.94 19.20
C ASN A 235 -6.36 9.49 19.13
N ILE A 236 -7.49 9.27 18.47
CA ILE A 236 -8.03 7.94 18.24
C ILE A 236 -7.51 7.39 16.93
N ILE A 237 -6.80 6.26 16.99
CA ILE A 237 -6.26 5.57 15.82
C ILE A 237 -7.25 4.48 15.40
N PRO A 238 -7.84 4.54 14.19
CA PRO A 238 -8.71 3.48 13.71
C PRO A 238 -7.94 2.17 13.48
N VAL A 239 -8.57 1.03 13.78
CA VAL A 239 -8.01 -0.31 13.54
C VAL A 239 -8.32 -0.85 12.14
N ALA A 240 -9.02 -0.07 11.34
CA ALA A 240 -9.38 -0.41 9.96
C ALA A 240 -9.12 0.77 9.01
N VAL A 241 -8.84 0.46 7.76
CA VAL A 241 -8.84 1.45 6.68
C VAL A 241 -10.29 1.80 6.36
N ASN A 242 -10.61 3.08 6.25
CA ASN A 242 -11.92 3.54 5.80
C ASN A 242 -11.88 3.90 4.32
N ILE A 243 -12.92 3.48 3.60
CA ILE A 243 -13.16 3.84 2.21
C ILE A 243 -14.59 4.34 2.11
N ASP A 244 -14.74 5.62 1.82
CA ASP A 244 -16.02 6.30 1.79
C ASP A 244 -16.37 6.72 0.35
N ALA A 245 -17.56 6.36 -0.14
CA ALA A 245 -18.08 6.91 -1.38
C ALA A 245 -18.51 8.36 -1.15
N LEU A 246 -18.20 9.21 -2.12
CA LEU A 246 -18.51 10.63 -2.11
C LEU A 246 -19.16 11.01 -3.45
N ASP A 247 -19.70 12.21 -3.53
CA ASP A 247 -20.45 12.68 -4.70
C ASP A 247 -19.66 12.63 -6.00
N ASN A 248 -18.35 12.87 -5.91
CA ASN A 248 -17.49 13.00 -7.09
C ASN A 248 -16.40 11.92 -7.19
N GLY A 249 -16.48 10.87 -6.37
CA GLY A 249 -15.51 9.79 -6.32
C GLY A 249 -15.54 9.02 -4.99
N TRP A 250 -14.37 8.70 -4.45
CA TRP A 250 -14.28 7.99 -3.19
C TRP A 250 -13.00 8.39 -2.44
N MET A 251 -13.06 8.31 -1.12
CA MET A 251 -11.96 8.69 -0.24
C MET A 251 -11.45 7.49 0.55
N PHE A 252 -10.14 7.29 0.55
CA PHE A 252 -9.50 6.34 1.46
C PHE A 252 -8.86 7.08 2.65
N LYS A 253 -8.85 6.41 3.82
CA LYS A 253 -8.20 6.89 5.04
C LYS A 253 -7.38 5.75 5.62
N ILE A 254 -6.06 5.85 5.51
CA ILE A 254 -5.09 4.84 5.99
C ILE A 254 -4.50 5.33 7.32
N PRO A 255 -4.87 4.72 8.45
CA PRO A 255 -4.40 5.19 9.75
C PRO A 255 -2.95 4.73 10.02
N MET A 256 -2.11 5.67 10.46
CA MET A 256 -0.81 5.45 11.07
C MET A 256 -0.81 6.05 12.46
N GLN A 257 0.21 5.84 13.30
CA GLN A 257 0.13 6.33 14.68
C GLN A 257 0.05 7.85 14.78
N HIS A 258 0.81 8.57 13.98
CA HIS A 258 0.93 10.04 14.05
C HIS A 258 -0.02 10.80 13.11
N ARG A 259 -0.63 10.11 12.14
CA ARG A 259 -1.49 10.71 11.11
C ARG A 259 -2.30 9.65 10.35
N SER A 260 -3.30 10.07 9.62
CA SER A 260 -3.86 9.29 8.52
C SER A 260 -3.33 9.78 7.17
N GLY A 261 -2.99 8.86 6.27
CA GLY A 261 -2.87 9.16 4.86
C GLY A 261 -4.25 9.16 4.22
N ILE A 262 -4.68 10.30 3.68
CA ILE A 262 -6.01 10.44 3.09
C ILE A 262 -5.88 10.78 1.62
N GLY A 263 -6.71 10.16 0.78
CA GLY A 263 -6.77 10.49 -0.63
C GLY A 263 -8.19 10.43 -1.18
N TYR A 264 -8.54 11.45 -1.95
CA TYR A 264 -9.77 11.54 -2.72
C TYR A 264 -9.48 11.10 -4.15
N VAL A 265 -10.03 9.99 -4.56
CA VAL A 265 -9.86 9.38 -5.89
C VAL A 265 -11.04 9.76 -6.77
N PHE A 266 -10.78 10.29 -7.95
CA PHE A 266 -11.80 10.85 -8.85
C PHE A 266 -11.41 10.74 -10.33
N ASN A 267 -12.32 11.13 -11.22
CA ASN A 267 -12.04 11.28 -12.65
C ASN A 267 -11.95 12.77 -13.00
N ASN A 268 -10.76 13.23 -13.39
CA ASN A 268 -10.51 14.63 -13.71
C ASN A 268 -11.10 15.10 -15.05
N GLN A 269 -11.68 14.19 -15.84
CA GLN A 269 -12.45 14.52 -17.04
C GLN A 269 -13.92 14.80 -16.72
N LEU A 270 -14.42 14.30 -15.58
CA LEU A 270 -15.82 14.44 -15.16
C LEU A 270 -16.00 15.54 -14.12
N VAL A 271 -14.97 15.83 -13.32
CA VAL A 271 -15.06 16.75 -12.19
C VAL A 271 -13.85 17.69 -12.15
N ASN A 272 -14.10 18.98 -11.86
CA ASN A 272 -13.06 19.97 -11.65
C ASN A 272 -12.30 19.74 -10.32
N LEU A 273 -10.99 19.94 -10.34
CA LEU A 273 -10.13 19.80 -9.19
C LEU A 273 -10.53 20.71 -8.02
N ASP A 274 -11.03 21.94 -8.29
CA ASP A 274 -11.38 22.87 -7.22
C ASP A 274 -12.58 22.36 -6.41
N LYS A 275 -13.57 21.75 -7.08
CA LYS A 275 -14.67 21.06 -6.39
C LYS A 275 -14.18 19.91 -5.50
N ILE A 276 -13.19 19.15 -5.96
CA ILE A 276 -12.55 18.08 -5.17
C ILE A 276 -11.81 18.65 -3.95
N LYS A 277 -11.11 19.78 -4.12
CA LYS A 277 -10.41 20.43 -2.99
C LYS A 277 -11.40 20.93 -1.94
N ASP A 278 -12.49 21.57 -2.37
CA ASP A 278 -13.53 22.09 -1.45
C ASP A 278 -14.16 20.96 -0.65
N GLU A 279 -14.55 19.86 -1.32
CA GLU A 279 -15.12 18.68 -0.67
C GLU A 279 -14.11 17.98 0.24
N TYR A 280 -12.85 17.81 -0.22
CA TYR A 280 -11.78 17.27 0.61
C TYR A 280 -11.54 18.12 1.87
N HIS A 281 -11.50 19.45 1.70
CA HIS A 281 -11.27 20.37 2.81
C HIS A 281 -12.44 20.34 3.81
N SER A 282 -13.68 20.32 3.36
CA SER A 282 -14.86 20.23 4.22
C SER A 282 -14.87 18.95 5.07
N LEU A 283 -14.33 17.84 4.55
CA LEU A 283 -14.28 16.55 5.23
C LEU A 283 -13.08 16.36 6.15
N THR A 284 -11.98 17.10 5.91
CA THR A 284 -10.72 16.87 6.63
C THR A 284 -10.26 18.07 7.45
N ASN A 285 -10.81 19.26 7.22
CA ASN A 285 -10.34 20.56 7.74
C ASN A 285 -8.86 20.85 7.41
N GLU A 286 -8.33 20.25 6.35
CA GLU A 286 -6.92 20.34 5.98
C GLU A 286 -6.74 20.69 4.50
N SER A 287 -5.92 21.70 4.22
CA SER A 287 -5.67 22.18 2.85
C SER A 287 -4.18 22.20 2.47
N LYS A 288 -3.27 22.16 3.46
CA LYS A 288 -1.82 22.26 3.22
C LYS A 288 -1.19 20.90 2.89
N ASN A 289 -0.06 20.91 2.18
CA ASN A 289 0.75 19.73 1.88
C ASN A 289 -0.02 18.63 1.14
N ARG A 290 -0.80 19.02 0.12
CA ARG A 290 -1.55 18.10 -0.73
C ARG A 290 -0.89 17.96 -2.09
N ILE A 291 -0.97 16.75 -2.64
CA ILE A 291 -0.40 16.39 -3.94
C ILE A 291 -1.53 15.91 -4.84
N LEU A 292 -1.55 16.40 -6.07
CA LEU A 292 -2.39 15.85 -7.12
C LEU A 292 -1.62 14.76 -7.86
N LEU A 293 -2.06 13.54 -7.71
CA LEU A 293 -1.59 12.40 -8.50
C LEU A 293 -2.48 12.26 -9.73
N LYS A 294 -1.85 11.97 -10.86
CA LYS A 294 -2.54 11.62 -12.12
C LYS A 294 -1.93 10.36 -12.68
N TRP A 295 -2.76 9.49 -13.21
CA TRP A 295 -2.33 8.30 -13.90
C TRP A 295 -3.18 8.06 -15.14
N ASP A 296 -2.61 7.35 -16.07
CA ASP A 296 -3.32 6.79 -17.20
C ASP A 296 -3.49 5.29 -16.92
N PRO A 297 -4.72 4.82 -16.69
CA PRO A 297 -4.96 3.40 -16.42
C PRO A 297 -4.51 2.56 -17.62
N LYS A 298 -3.51 1.71 -17.41
CA LYS A 298 -2.85 0.94 -18.47
C LYS A 298 -2.68 -0.50 -18.08
#